data_4db31c1026ac3abc2759a6acd03c0aa2
#
_entry.id   4db31c1026ac3abc2759a6acd03c0aa2
#
_cell.length_a   1.000
_cell.length_b   1.000
_cell.length_c   1.000
_cell.angle_alpha   90.00
_cell.angle_beta   90.00
_cell.angle_gamma   90.00
#
_symmetry.space_group_name_H-M   'P 1'
#
loop_
_entity.id
_entity.type
_entity.pdbx_description
1 polymer ?
#
loop_
_entity_poly.entity_id
_entity_poly.type
_entity_poly.pdbx_seq_one_letter_code
_entity_poly.pdbx_strand_id
1 'polypeptide(L)'
;LGIDEDYTKIISLVPGGPAQKSGKIKPEDRISKIRQKDSDEFTDVVGWRIDEVVDLIRGEAGTEVEIEFISFEADSDSTKLVTLKREEVKLEDRAAKSEVTQIENNKIGIIDLPSFYIDFDEFQKGNKNYRSSSKDIRNILNTFNEDGVDAVVLDLRNNGGGALIEANKIIGLFVSSGPTVQVKQSRGFIQPYGDSRAVQVWEKPVLILVNRYSASASEIVAGAIQDYKRGIVVGQRTFGKGTVQSLENLSEGQIKITESKYYRVNGTSTQNRGVIPDIELPSTWDIDTVGESSYPTALKWDTIRPYRHKKFNLEPTLVEKVLNQYESRLTFEPNLNYLQKVRKRYDLNKNK
;
A
#
# COMPACT_ATOMS: atom_id res chain seq x y z
N LEU A 1 -7.63 1.49 11.33
CA LEU A 1 -8.33 0.59 12.23
C LEU A 1 -9.47 -0.10 11.49
N GLY A 2 -9.86 -1.29 11.94
CA GLY A 2 -10.98 -2.10 11.46
C GLY A 2 -11.67 -2.80 12.64
N ILE A 3 -12.74 -3.56 12.36
CA ILE A 3 -13.43 -4.39 13.37
C ILE A 3 -13.08 -5.85 13.09
N ASP A 4 -12.83 -6.59 14.16
CA ASP A 4 -12.65 -8.03 14.16
C ASP A 4 -13.40 -8.61 15.35
N GLU A 5 -14.56 -9.22 15.10
CA GLU A 5 -15.58 -9.54 16.11
C GLU A 5 -15.96 -8.29 16.90
N ASP A 6 -15.75 -8.27 18.21
CA ASP A 6 -16.03 -7.14 19.10
C ASP A 6 -14.82 -6.23 19.33
N TYR A 7 -13.66 -6.52 18.71
CA TYR A 7 -12.43 -5.76 18.92
C TYR A 7 -12.17 -4.76 17.82
N THR A 8 -11.61 -3.62 18.19
CA THR A 8 -10.96 -2.72 17.24
C THR A 8 -9.59 -3.27 16.86
N LYS A 9 -9.46 -3.72 15.61
CA LYS A 9 -8.24 -4.29 15.05
C LYS A 9 -7.38 -3.25 14.35
N ILE A 10 -6.08 -3.35 14.49
CA ILE A 10 -5.12 -2.52 13.78
C ILE A 10 -4.89 -3.09 12.38
N ILE A 11 -5.38 -2.40 11.36
CA ILE A 11 -5.21 -2.79 9.94
C ILE A 11 -3.82 -2.40 9.44
N SER A 12 -3.40 -1.16 9.76
CA SER A 12 -2.10 -0.62 9.36
C SER A 12 -1.65 0.46 10.31
N LEU A 13 -0.35 0.70 10.38
CA LEU A 13 0.24 1.81 11.14
C LEU A 13 0.51 2.99 10.21
N VAL A 14 0.32 4.19 10.74
CA VAL A 14 0.66 5.41 10.01
C VAL A 14 2.18 5.49 9.87
N PRO A 15 2.73 5.52 8.64
CA PRO A 15 4.17 5.66 8.42
C PRO A 15 4.74 6.88 9.13
N GLY A 16 5.85 6.71 9.85
CA GLY A 16 6.47 7.77 10.67
C GLY A 16 5.66 8.19 11.90
N GLY A 17 4.53 7.55 12.17
CA GLY A 17 3.70 7.85 13.35
C GLY A 17 4.23 7.19 14.63
N PRO A 18 3.78 7.67 15.82
CA PRO A 18 4.22 7.16 17.11
C PRO A 18 4.06 5.66 17.30
N ALA A 19 2.97 5.08 16.82
CA ALA A 19 2.70 3.65 16.89
C ALA A 19 3.75 2.84 16.09
N GLN A 20 4.06 3.28 14.85
CA GLN A 20 5.10 2.64 14.04
C GLN A 20 6.50 2.80 14.67
N LYS A 21 6.83 4.02 15.11
CA LYS A 21 8.13 4.31 15.77
C LYS A 21 8.34 3.49 17.03
N SER A 22 7.27 3.17 17.76
CA SER A 22 7.36 2.36 18.98
C SER A 22 7.85 0.93 18.73
N GLY A 23 7.56 0.37 17.54
CA GLY A 23 7.86 -1.02 17.19
C GLY A 23 7.12 -2.08 18.03
N LYS A 24 6.24 -1.65 18.96
CA LYS A 24 5.57 -2.52 19.92
C LYS A 24 4.21 -2.99 19.47
N ILE A 25 3.55 -2.21 18.61
CA ILE A 25 2.24 -2.49 18.01
C ILE A 25 2.44 -2.92 16.55
N LYS A 26 1.67 -3.89 16.12
CA LYS A 26 1.69 -4.44 14.76
C LYS A 26 0.30 -4.46 14.13
N PRO A 27 0.21 -4.53 12.78
CA PRO A 27 -1.03 -4.91 12.14
C PRO A 27 -1.55 -6.25 12.69
N GLU A 28 -2.87 -6.40 12.73
CA GLU A 28 -3.65 -7.51 13.29
C GLU A 28 -3.74 -7.54 14.83
N ASP A 29 -2.98 -6.73 15.58
CA ASP A 29 -3.18 -6.57 17.01
C ASP A 29 -4.59 -5.99 17.30
N ARG A 30 -5.23 -6.45 18.39
CA ARG A 30 -6.59 -6.08 18.81
C ARG A 30 -6.55 -5.20 20.04
N ILE A 31 -7.12 -4.02 19.95
CA ILE A 31 -7.17 -3.06 21.07
C ILE A 31 -8.27 -3.49 22.05
N SER A 32 -7.92 -3.61 23.32
CA SER A 32 -8.86 -3.96 24.40
C SER A 32 -9.20 -2.76 25.28
N LYS A 33 -8.21 -1.96 25.69
CA LYS A 33 -8.43 -0.82 26.57
C LYS A 33 -7.55 0.37 26.22
N ILE A 34 -8.02 1.56 26.56
CA ILE A 34 -7.30 2.81 26.35
C ILE A 34 -7.33 3.62 27.65
N ARG A 35 -6.20 4.27 27.97
CA ARG A 35 -6.08 5.18 29.10
C ARG A 35 -5.41 6.48 28.65
N GLN A 36 -5.98 7.62 29.05
CA GLN A 36 -5.29 8.90 28.95
C GLN A 36 -4.30 9.03 30.09
N LYS A 37 -3.15 9.67 29.86
CA LYS A 37 -2.12 9.81 30.90
C LYS A 37 -2.64 10.44 32.19
N ASP A 38 -3.58 11.37 32.07
CA ASP A 38 -4.15 12.11 33.20
C ASP A 38 -5.35 11.38 33.86
N SER A 39 -5.61 10.14 33.47
CA SER A 39 -6.66 9.29 34.03
C SER A 39 -6.07 8.11 34.78
N ASP A 40 -6.61 7.77 35.94
CA ASP A 40 -6.20 6.61 36.72
C ASP A 40 -6.84 5.29 36.22
N GLU A 41 -7.88 5.40 35.37
CA GLU A 41 -8.66 4.24 34.91
C GLU A 41 -8.52 3.97 33.42
N PHE A 42 -8.47 2.69 33.08
CA PHE A 42 -8.57 2.23 31.69
C PHE A 42 -10.03 2.19 31.25
N THR A 43 -10.30 2.75 30.08
CA THR A 43 -11.58 2.60 29.39
C THR A 43 -11.55 1.32 28.56
N ASP A 44 -12.43 0.36 28.84
CA ASP A 44 -12.64 -0.83 28.00
C ASP A 44 -13.35 -0.39 26.72
N VAL A 45 -12.76 -0.72 25.56
CA VAL A 45 -13.26 -0.29 24.24
C VAL A 45 -13.73 -1.48 23.39
N VAL A 46 -13.85 -2.67 23.99
CA VAL A 46 -14.39 -3.85 23.30
C VAL A 46 -15.86 -3.61 22.97
N GLY A 47 -16.27 -3.86 21.75
CA GLY A 47 -17.61 -3.58 21.26
C GLY A 47 -17.93 -2.12 20.92
N TRP A 48 -16.95 -1.22 21.08
CA TRP A 48 -17.16 0.18 20.75
C TRP A 48 -17.08 0.43 19.24
N ARG A 49 -17.68 1.51 18.82
CA ARG A 49 -17.53 1.98 17.42
C ARG A 49 -16.10 2.47 17.18
N ILE A 50 -15.59 2.23 15.98
CA ILE A 50 -14.22 2.62 15.60
C ILE A 50 -13.97 4.11 15.79
N ASP A 51 -14.95 4.96 15.42
CA ASP A 51 -14.85 6.41 15.56
C ASP A 51 -14.63 6.84 17.02
N GLU A 52 -15.36 6.25 17.96
CA GLU A 52 -15.20 6.51 19.40
C GLU A 52 -13.82 6.05 19.91
N VAL A 53 -13.35 4.90 19.45
CA VAL A 53 -12.01 4.40 19.79
C VAL A 53 -10.92 5.30 19.21
N VAL A 54 -11.09 5.78 17.96
CA VAL A 54 -10.18 6.72 17.31
C VAL A 54 -10.09 8.03 18.09
N ASP A 55 -11.22 8.56 18.60
CA ASP A 55 -11.25 9.80 19.36
C ASP A 55 -10.49 9.68 20.69
N LEU A 56 -10.50 8.51 21.32
CA LEU A 56 -9.68 8.24 22.50
C LEU A 56 -8.18 8.12 22.17
N ILE A 57 -7.82 7.59 21.01
CA ILE A 57 -6.42 7.43 20.59
C ILE A 57 -5.84 8.77 20.15
N ARG A 58 -6.61 9.58 19.42
CA ARG A 58 -6.19 10.93 18.97
C ARG A 58 -6.21 11.92 20.13
N GLY A 59 -5.50 13.02 19.96
CA GLY A 59 -5.44 14.11 20.92
C GLY A 59 -4.32 15.08 20.57
N GLU A 60 -4.11 16.09 21.42
CA GLU A 60 -3.10 17.13 21.22
C GLU A 60 -1.69 16.55 21.14
N ALA A 61 -0.87 17.11 20.24
CA ALA A 61 0.54 16.75 20.14
C ALA A 61 1.27 17.01 21.46
N GLY A 62 2.12 16.08 21.86
CA GLY A 62 2.84 16.12 23.14
C GLY A 62 2.16 15.39 24.29
N THR A 63 0.86 15.09 24.21
CA THR A 63 0.14 14.29 25.20
C THR A 63 0.42 12.78 25.02
N GLU A 64 0.14 11.98 26.03
CA GLU A 64 0.38 10.55 25.98
C GLU A 64 -0.94 9.77 26.10
N VAL A 65 -0.98 8.61 25.44
CA VAL A 65 -2.06 7.63 25.52
C VAL A 65 -1.47 6.25 25.77
N GLU A 66 -2.09 5.50 26.63
CA GLU A 66 -1.75 4.09 26.86
C GLU A 66 -2.80 3.19 26.22
N ILE A 67 -2.32 2.19 25.48
CA ILE A 67 -3.15 1.23 24.76
C ILE A 67 -2.81 -0.16 25.24
N GLU A 68 -3.81 -0.84 25.80
CA GLU A 68 -3.76 -2.28 26.08
C GLU A 68 -4.28 -3.02 24.84
N PHE A 69 -3.56 -4.02 24.41
CA PHE A 69 -3.90 -4.76 23.20
C PHE A 69 -3.52 -6.24 23.31
N ILE A 70 -4.24 -7.08 22.58
CA ILE A 70 -3.94 -8.50 22.40
C ILE A 70 -3.09 -8.63 21.16
N SER A 71 -1.91 -9.22 21.31
CA SER A 71 -0.97 -9.38 20.18
C SER A 71 -1.38 -10.56 19.31
N PHE A 72 -1.47 -10.34 18.00
CA PHE A 72 -1.74 -11.40 17.03
C PHE A 72 -0.66 -12.51 17.04
N GLU A 73 0.59 -12.18 17.40
CA GLU A 73 1.70 -13.14 17.45
C GLU A 73 1.78 -13.92 18.77
N ALA A 74 0.89 -13.65 19.74
CA ALA A 74 0.91 -14.35 21.02
C ALA A 74 0.12 -15.65 20.95
N ASP A 75 0.71 -16.73 21.47
CA ASP A 75 0.03 -18.04 21.58
C ASP A 75 -1.09 -18.06 22.65
N SER A 76 -1.34 -16.95 23.31
CA SER A 76 -2.35 -16.79 24.36
C SER A 76 -2.98 -15.40 24.30
N ASP A 77 -4.19 -15.23 24.87
CA ASP A 77 -4.90 -13.96 25.06
C ASP A 77 -4.18 -12.99 26.01
N SER A 78 -2.85 -13.08 26.11
CA SER A 78 -2.09 -12.17 26.96
C SER A 78 -2.11 -10.76 26.39
N THR A 79 -2.55 -9.82 27.21
CA THR A 79 -2.56 -8.41 26.87
C THR A 79 -1.17 -7.79 27.03
N LYS A 80 -0.85 -6.87 26.13
CA LYS A 80 0.36 -6.05 26.18
C LYS A 80 -0.03 -4.59 26.34
N LEU A 81 0.85 -3.81 26.95
CA LEU A 81 0.67 -2.38 27.15
C LEU A 81 1.71 -1.58 26.38
N VAL A 82 1.25 -0.53 25.71
CA VAL A 82 2.14 0.46 25.08
C VAL A 82 1.70 1.87 25.45
N THR A 83 2.68 2.71 25.79
CA THR A 83 2.49 4.15 25.94
C THR A 83 2.95 4.82 24.67
N LEU A 84 2.09 5.62 24.05
CA LEU A 84 2.40 6.38 22.83
C LEU A 84 2.29 7.88 23.13
N LYS A 85 3.34 8.62 22.82
CA LYS A 85 3.29 10.08 22.83
C LYS A 85 2.72 10.54 21.49
N ARG A 86 1.65 11.35 21.55
CA ARG A 86 1.04 11.91 20.35
C ARG A 86 1.97 12.91 19.71
N GLU A 87 2.17 12.82 18.43
CA GLU A 87 3.01 13.69 17.63
C GLU A 87 2.29 14.06 16.34
N GLU A 88 2.59 15.26 15.84
CA GLU A 88 2.24 15.59 14.48
C GLU A 88 3.15 14.79 13.53
N VAL A 89 2.54 13.95 12.68
CA VAL A 89 3.31 13.14 11.74
C VAL A 89 3.68 13.98 10.54
N LYS A 90 4.94 14.39 10.48
CA LYS A 90 5.46 15.23 9.40
C LYS A 90 5.60 14.44 8.10
N LEU A 91 5.52 15.14 6.96
CA LEU A 91 5.75 14.54 5.64
C LEU A 91 7.15 13.94 5.52
N GLU A 92 8.13 14.51 6.20
CA GLU A 92 9.52 14.01 6.27
C GLU A 92 9.59 12.59 6.84
N ASP A 93 8.82 12.30 7.87
CA ASP A 93 8.78 10.97 8.51
C ASP A 93 8.18 9.89 7.59
N ARG A 94 7.38 10.32 6.60
CA ARG A 94 6.74 9.48 5.59
C ARG A 94 7.45 9.50 4.25
N ALA A 95 8.59 10.20 4.14
CA ALA A 95 9.30 10.34 2.88
C ALA A 95 9.76 8.99 2.33
N ALA A 96 9.85 8.91 1.01
CA ALA A 96 10.50 7.80 0.33
C ALA A 96 11.96 7.69 0.81
N LYS A 97 12.38 6.46 1.09
CA LYS A 97 13.75 6.12 1.47
C LYS A 97 14.40 5.30 0.37
N SER A 98 15.71 5.39 0.26
CA SER A 98 16.41 4.59 -0.73
C SER A 98 17.71 4.04 -0.20
N GLU A 99 18.10 2.90 -0.73
CA GLU A 99 19.40 2.27 -0.51
C GLU A 99 19.88 1.60 -1.80
N VAL A 100 21.17 1.38 -1.90
CA VAL A 100 21.79 0.64 -2.99
C VAL A 100 22.45 -0.60 -2.41
N THR A 101 22.10 -1.76 -2.95
CA THR A 101 22.73 -3.04 -2.61
C THR A 101 23.43 -3.61 -3.84
N GLN A 102 24.45 -4.42 -3.62
CA GLN A 102 25.16 -5.11 -4.69
C GLN A 102 24.77 -6.59 -4.69
N ILE A 103 24.33 -7.07 -5.83
CA ILE A 103 24.06 -8.49 -6.07
C ILE A 103 24.94 -8.93 -7.23
N GLU A 104 25.93 -9.79 -6.93
CA GLU A 104 26.98 -10.16 -7.87
C GLU A 104 27.69 -8.91 -8.41
N ASN A 105 27.63 -8.68 -9.72
CA ASN A 105 28.25 -7.52 -10.37
C ASN A 105 27.28 -6.36 -10.62
N ASN A 106 26.00 -6.47 -10.17
CA ASN A 106 24.97 -5.48 -10.44
C ASN A 106 24.65 -4.66 -9.19
N LYS A 107 24.48 -3.36 -9.38
CA LYS A 107 23.98 -2.45 -8.36
C LYS A 107 22.44 -2.38 -8.45
N ILE A 108 21.75 -2.69 -7.36
CA ILE A 108 20.30 -2.67 -7.27
C ILE A 108 19.88 -1.53 -6.34
N GLY A 109 19.16 -0.56 -6.87
CA GLY A 109 18.55 0.51 -6.07
C GLY A 109 17.21 0.03 -5.51
N ILE A 110 17.02 0.18 -4.20
CA ILE A 110 15.75 -0.12 -3.52
C ILE A 110 15.15 1.21 -3.09
N ILE A 111 13.89 1.44 -3.45
CA ILE A 111 13.10 2.62 -3.03
C ILE A 111 11.95 2.12 -2.19
N ASP A 112 11.95 2.42 -0.90
CA ASP A 112 10.82 2.19 -0.01
C ASP A 112 9.89 3.40 -0.06
N LEU A 113 8.68 3.21 -0.57
CA LEU A 113 7.64 4.23 -0.65
C LEU A 113 6.49 3.90 0.31
N PRO A 114 6.44 4.50 1.49
CA PRO A 114 5.42 4.17 2.49
C PRO A 114 4.01 4.71 2.18
N SER A 115 3.89 5.78 1.37
CA SER A 115 2.61 6.34 0.92
C SER A 115 2.80 7.25 -0.28
N PHE A 116 1.70 7.55 -1.01
CA PHE A 116 1.70 8.55 -2.10
C PHE A 116 1.34 9.92 -1.53
N TYR A 117 2.31 10.57 -0.91
CA TYR A 117 2.14 11.86 -0.23
C TYR A 117 2.34 13.05 -1.15
N ILE A 118 1.65 14.13 -0.81
CA ILE A 118 1.78 15.46 -1.41
C ILE A 118 1.40 16.50 -0.37
N ASP A 119 2.15 17.59 -0.31
CA ASP A 119 1.74 18.79 0.42
C ASP A 119 0.66 19.52 -0.39
N PHE A 120 -0.61 19.22 -0.07
CA PHE A 120 -1.75 19.78 -0.77
C PHE A 120 -1.88 21.29 -0.59
N ASP A 121 -1.52 21.82 0.56
CA ASP A 121 -1.64 23.26 0.86
C ASP A 121 -0.68 24.05 0.00
N GLU A 122 0.58 23.66 -0.05
CA GLU A 122 1.58 24.28 -0.89
C GLU A 122 1.31 24.04 -2.39
N PHE A 123 0.79 22.87 -2.74
CA PHE A 123 0.38 22.59 -4.11
C PHE A 123 -0.77 23.49 -4.58
N GLN A 124 -1.80 23.69 -3.75
CA GLN A 124 -2.95 24.55 -4.07
C GLN A 124 -2.56 26.04 -4.13
N LYS A 125 -1.59 26.47 -3.33
CA LYS A 125 -1.00 27.83 -3.41
C LYS A 125 -0.17 28.06 -4.68
N GLY A 126 0.05 27.01 -5.49
CA GLY A 126 0.89 27.08 -6.70
C GLY A 126 2.39 27.12 -6.41
N ASN A 127 2.82 26.80 -5.19
CA ASN A 127 4.24 26.69 -4.85
C ASN A 127 4.87 25.53 -5.64
N LYS A 128 5.85 25.85 -6.50
CA LYS A 128 6.54 24.84 -7.30
C LYS A 128 7.43 23.90 -6.47
N ASN A 129 7.79 24.30 -5.26
CA ASN A 129 8.70 23.55 -4.39
C ASN A 129 7.96 22.72 -3.32
N TYR A 130 6.65 22.51 -3.48
CA TYR A 130 5.91 21.62 -2.57
C TYR A 130 6.53 20.22 -2.52
N ARG A 131 6.49 19.59 -1.36
CA ARG A 131 6.99 18.23 -1.17
C ARG A 131 6.01 17.19 -1.70
N SER A 132 6.50 16.19 -2.39
CA SER A 132 5.68 15.07 -2.85
C SER A 132 6.50 13.84 -3.18
N SER A 133 5.83 12.68 -3.11
CA SER A 133 6.43 11.38 -3.37
C SER A 133 7.03 11.27 -4.78
N SER A 134 6.38 11.83 -5.79
CA SER A 134 6.90 11.81 -7.16
C SER A 134 8.17 12.62 -7.35
N LYS A 135 8.33 13.73 -6.61
CA LYS A 135 9.57 14.53 -6.64
C LYS A 135 10.70 13.81 -5.93
N ASP A 136 10.41 13.25 -4.76
CA ASP A 136 11.42 12.52 -3.99
C ASP A 136 11.91 11.30 -4.78
N ILE A 137 11.02 10.51 -5.39
CA ILE A 137 11.40 9.38 -6.25
C ILE A 137 12.17 9.85 -7.50
N ARG A 138 11.79 10.97 -8.13
CA ARG A 138 12.54 11.53 -9.25
C ARG A 138 13.98 11.84 -8.87
N ASN A 139 14.18 12.48 -7.71
CA ASN A 139 15.51 12.82 -7.21
C ASN A 139 16.33 11.56 -6.93
N ILE A 140 15.72 10.56 -6.28
CA ILE A 140 16.38 9.27 -6.02
C ILE A 140 16.79 8.58 -7.33
N LEU A 141 15.90 8.53 -8.34
CA LEU A 141 16.20 7.93 -9.63
C LEU A 141 17.30 8.67 -10.38
N ASN A 142 17.38 10.01 -10.29
CA ASN A 142 18.47 10.78 -10.85
C ASN A 142 19.80 10.39 -10.20
N THR A 143 19.85 10.36 -8.86
CA THR A 143 21.03 9.89 -8.11
C THR A 143 21.42 8.46 -8.53
N PHE A 144 20.45 7.56 -8.64
CA PHE A 144 20.72 6.19 -9.10
C PHE A 144 21.28 6.10 -10.51
N ASN A 145 20.85 7.00 -11.41
CA ASN A 145 21.45 7.08 -12.76
C ASN A 145 22.89 7.57 -12.70
N GLU A 146 23.20 8.58 -11.88
CA GLU A 146 24.55 9.12 -11.68
C GLU A 146 25.48 8.08 -11.05
N ASP A 147 24.99 7.31 -10.08
CA ASP A 147 25.74 6.25 -9.38
C ASP A 147 25.90 4.96 -10.19
N GLY A 148 25.31 4.92 -11.41
CA GLY A 148 25.39 3.76 -12.29
C GLY A 148 24.64 2.54 -11.77
N VAL A 149 23.49 2.73 -11.09
CA VAL A 149 22.59 1.65 -10.67
C VAL A 149 22.01 0.94 -11.88
N ASP A 150 21.95 -0.41 -11.84
CA ASP A 150 21.57 -1.24 -12.99
C ASP A 150 20.06 -1.56 -13.02
N ALA A 151 19.42 -1.69 -11.86
CA ALA A 151 17.99 -1.97 -11.76
C ALA A 151 17.41 -1.34 -10.49
N VAL A 152 16.07 -1.12 -10.50
CA VAL A 152 15.35 -0.54 -9.35
C VAL A 152 14.26 -1.49 -8.87
N VAL A 153 14.17 -1.62 -7.55
CA VAL A 153 13.02 -2.19 -6.84
C VAL A 153 12.25 -1.04 -6.20
N LEU A 154 10.99 -0.86 -6.59
CA LEU A 154 10.07 0.04 -5.91
C LEU A 154 9.23 -0.79 -4.94
N ASP A 155 9.51 -0.63 -3.65
CA ASP A 155 8.82 -1.35 -2.58
C ASP A 155 7.54 -0.59 -2.18
N LEU A 156 6.40 -1.20 -2.48
CA LEU A 156 5.06 -0.72 -2.14
C LEU A 156 4.39 -1.62 -1.10
N ARG A 157 5.12 -2.50 -0.45
CA ARG A 157 4.56 -3.32 0.63
C ARG A 157 4.09 -2.41 1.77
N ASN A 158 2.92 -2.74 2.32
CA ASN A 158 2.26 -1.96 3.38
C ASN A 158 1.88 -0.51 2.99
N ASN A 159 1.97 -0.16 1.71
CA ASN A 159 1.55 1.14 1.21
C ASN A 159 0.05 1.13 0.86
N GLY A 160 -0.78 1.71 1.75
CA GLY A 160 -2.23 1.80 1.57
C GLY A 160 -2.71 2.78 0.48
N GLY A 161 -1.80 3.39 -0.28
CA GLY A 161 -2.11 4.33 -1.35
C GLY A 161 -1.81 5.79 -0.99
N GLY A 162 -2.68 6.70 -1.43
CA GLY A 162 -2.55 8.15 -1.26
C GLY A 162 -3.04 8.92 -2.48
N ALA A 163 -2.38 10.00 -2.83
CA ALA A 163 -2.81 10.91 -3.89
C ALA A 163 -2.71 10.28 -5.28
N LEU A 164 -3.83 10.22 -6.02
CA LEU A 164 -3.89 9.72 -7.38
C LEU A 164 -2.93 10.46 -8.32
N ILE A 165 -2.83 11.78 -8.16
CA ILE A 165 -1.92 12.62 -8.96
C ILE A 165 -0.46 12.19 -8.81
N GLU A 166 -0.06 11.77 -7.62
CA GLU A 166 1.30 11.30 -7.35
C GLU A 166 1.54 9.93 -7.96
N ALA A 167 0.57 8.99 -7.90
CA ALA A 167 0.66 7.72 -8.61
C ALA A 167 0.88 7.93 -10.13
N ASN A 168 0.09 8.84 -10.74
CA ASN A 168 0.22 9.18 -12.15
C ASN A 168 1.61 9.72 -12.49
N LYS A 169 2.15 10.63 -11.67
CA LYS A 169 3.48 11.20 -11.88
C LYS A 169 4.59 10.16 -11.69
N ILE A 170 4.46 9.28 -10.68
CA ILE A 170 5.43 8.21 -10.44
C ILE A 170 5.46 7.24 -11.62
N ILE A 171 4.30 6.83 -12.13
CA ILE A 171 4.26 6.00 -13.35
C ILE A 171 4.95 6.71 -14.51
N GLY A 172 4.75 8.03 -14.64
CA GLY A 172 5.40 8.86 -15.66
C GLY A 172 6.94 8.90 -15.58
N LEU A 173 7.55 8.54 -14.44
CA LEU A 173 9.01 8.39 -14.33
C LEU A 173 9.53 7.13 -15.04
N PHE A 174 8.66 6.13 -15.25
CA PHE A 174 8.96 4.84 -15.85
C PHE A 174 8.34 4.66 -17.25
N VAL A 175 7.23 5.37 -17.54
CA VAL A 175 6.43 5.24 -18.76
C VAL A 175 6.22 6.63 -19.36
N SER A 176 6.78 6.87 -20.54
CA SER A 176 6.83 8.20 -21.16
C SER A 176 5.48 8.72 -21.70
N SER A 177 4.50 7.85 -21.93
CA SER A 177 3.24 8.27 -22.57
C SER A 177 2.10 7.30 -22.32
N GLY A 178 0.89 7.81 -22.37
CA GLY A 178 -0.35 7.07 -22.24
C GLY A 178 -1.01 7.21 -20.86
N PRO A 179 -2.25 6.71 -20.71
CA PRO A 179 -2.95 6.78 -19.45
C PRO A 179 -2.37 5.77 -18.46
N THR A 180 -2.42 6.13 -17.19
CA THR A 180 -2.00 5.27 -16.08
C THR A 180 -3.17 4.51 -15.47
N VAL A 181 -4.36 5.09 -15.58
CA VAL A 181 -5.61 4.58 -15.05
C VAL A 181 -6.79 5.15 -15.82
N GLN A 182 -7.93 4.45 -15.81
CA GLN A 182 -9.20 4.94 -16.32
C GLN A 182 -10.17 5.11 -15.14
N VAL A 183 -10.86 6.25 -15.05
CA VAL A 183 -11.83 6.52 -13.98
C VAL A 183 -13.22 6.57 -14.58
N LYS A 184 -14.14 5.76 -14.04
CA LYS A 184 -15.54 5.73 -14.39
C LYS A 184 -16.37 6.42 -13.32
N GLN A 185 -16.96 7.54 -13.67
CA GLN A 185 -17.85 8.30 -12.80
C GLN A 185 -19.21 7.61 -12.64
N SER A 186 -19.96 7.97 -11.61
CA SER A 186 -21.29 7.42 -11.31
C SER A 186 -22.27 7.50 -12.48
N ARG A 187 -22.16 8.54 -13.32
CA ARG A 187 -22.98 8.72 -14.54
C ARG A 187 -22.53 7.89 -15.74
N GLY A 188 -21.53 7.01 -15.58
CA GLY A 188 -21.05 6.12 -16.63
C GLY A 188 -19.96 6.71 -17.54
N PHE A 189 -19.62 7.98 -17.41
CA PHE A 189 -18.54 8.61 -18.18
C PHE A 189 -17.19 8.04 -17.74
N ILE A 190 -16.36 7.63 -18.72
CA ILE A 190 -15.04 7.07 -18.51
C ILE A 190 -13.98 8.07 -18.98
N GLN A 191 -13.08 8.46 -18.10
CA GLN A 191 -11.99 9.35 -18.39
C GLN A 191 -10.64 8.66 -18.12
N PRO A 192 -9.74 8.60 -19.13
CA PRO A 192 -8.38 8.18 -18.91
C PRO A 192 -7.59 9.28 -18.16
N TYR A 193 -6.82 8.87 -17.17
CA TYR A 193 -5.92 9.75 -16.43
C TYR A 193 -4.48 9.30 -16.64
N GLY A 194 -3.57 10.25 -16.66
CA GLY A 194 -2.13 10.05 -16.76
C GLY A 194 -1.41 11.39 -16.68
N ASP A 195 -0.11 11.36 -16.64
CA ASP A 195 0.71 12.56 -16.72
C ASP A 195 1.00 12.88 -18.19
N SER A 196 0.31 13.87 -18.75
CA SER A 196 0.53 14.34 -20.15
C SER A 196 1.89 15.01 -20.37
N ARG A 197 2.60 15.32 -19.29
CA ARG A 197 3.94 15.91 -19.30
C ARG A 197 5.00 14.95 -18.75
N ALA A 198 4.69 13.66 -18.75
CA ALA A 198 5.60 12.65 -18.24
C ALA A 198 6.95 12.72 -18.98
N VAL A 199 8.01 12.82 -18.20
CA VAL A 199 9.38 12.66 -18.67
C VAL A 199 9.92 11.42 -17.99
N GLN A 200 10.14 10.37 -18.79
CA GLN A 200 10.72 9.13 -18.29
C GLN A 200 12.14 9.43 -17.78
N VAL A 201 12.38 9.04 -16.54
CA VAL A 201 13.66 9.24 -15.84
C VAL A 201 14.44 7.93 -15.75
N TRP A 202 13.71 6.81 -15.66
CA TRP A 202 14.32 5.49 -15.51
C TRP A 202 13.97 4.58 -16.68
N GLU A 203 15.00 4.21 -17.46
CA GLU A 203 14.84 3.33 -18.63
C GLU A 203 15.26 1.88 -18.37
N LYS A 204 16.12 1.67 -17.37
CA LYS A 204 16.65 0.36 -16.99
C LYS A 204 15.57 -0.51 -16.32
N PRO A 205 15.85 -1.78 -16.00
CA PRO A 205 14.87 -2.67 -15.36
C PRO A 205 14.23 -2.11 -14.09
N VAL A 206 12.95 -2.40 -13.91
CA VAL A 206 12.17 -2.07 -12.70
C VAL A 206 11.36 -3.26 -12.24
N LEU A 207 11.36 -3.46 -10.93
CA LEU A 207 10.53 -4.44 -10.22
C LEU A 207 9.66 -3.69 -9.21
N ILE A 208 8.39 -4.04 -9.14
CA ILE A 208 7.48 -3.53 -8.12
C ILE A 208 7.23 -4.63 -7.09
N LEU A 209 7.52 -4.35 -5.84
CA LEU A 209 7.29 -5.27 -4.73
C LEU A 209 6.00 -4.90 -4.01
N VAL A 210 5.08 -5.85 -3.88
CA VAL A 210 3.74 -5.63 -3.31
C VAL A 210 3.37 -6.69 -2.27
N ASN A 211 2.45 -6.35 -1.38
CA ASN A 211 1.82 -7.30 -0.47
C ASN A 211 0.31 -7.06 -0.33
N ARG A 212 -0.33 -7.81 0.55
CA ARG A 212 -1.78 -7.72 0.78
C ARG A 212 -2.27 -6.34 1.24
N TYR A 213 -1.40 -5.51 1.82
CA TYR A 213 -1.69 -4.14 2.26
C TYR A 213 -1.38 -3.07 1.21
N SER A 214 -0.80 -3.45 0.06
CA SER A 214 -0.64 -2.54 -1.08
C SER A 214 -2.03 -2.24 -1.65
N ALA A 215 -2.50 -0.99 -1.52
CA ALA A 215 -3.87 -0.63 -1.88
C ALA A 215 -3.96 0.64 -2.73
N SER A 216 -5.07 0.80 -3.48
CA SER A 216 -5.44 2.06 -4.14
C SER A 216 -4.33 2.57 -5.10
N ALA A 217 -3.65 3.70 -4.80
CA ALA A 217 -2.58 4.26 -5.62
C ALA A 217 -1.43 3.26 -5.88
N SER A 218 -1.09 2.41 -4.90
CA SER A 218 -0.11 1.31 -5.08
C SER A 218 -0.57 0.32 -6.14
N GLU A 219 -1.87 0.00 -6.16
CA GLU A 219 -2.45 -0.91 -7.14
C GLU A 219 -2.50 -0.29 -8.54
N ILE A 220 -2.67 1.05 -8.62
CA ILE A 220 -2.59 1.79 -9.88
C ILE A 220 -1.18 1.72 -10.45
N VAL A 221 -0.14 1.94 -9.61
CA VAL A 221 1.25 1.87 -10.06
C VAL A 221 1.61 0.45 -10.48
N ALA A 222 1.38 -0.55 -9.64
CA ALA A 222 1.68 -1.94 -9.94
C ALA A 222 0.93 -2.41 -11.20
N GLY A 223 -0.37 -2.10 -11.30
CA GLY A 223 -1.20 -2.46 -12.45
C GLY A 223 -0.74 -1.80 -13.75
N ALA A 224 -0.35 -0.52 -13.72
CA ALA A 224 0.15 0.18 -14.91
C ALA A 224 1.49 -0.40 -15.37
N ILE A 225 2.46 -0.61 -14.48
CA ILE A 225 3.76 -1.21 -14.83
C ILE A 225 3.57 -2.57 -15.49
N GLN A 226 2.64 -3.39 -14.99
CA GLN A 226 2.30 -4.70 -15.55
C GLN A 226 1.60 -4.58 -16.92
N ASP A 227 0.59 -3.71 -17.05
CA ASP A 227 -0.18 -3.52 -18.28
C ASP A 227 0.70 -2.98 -19.43
N TYR A 228 1.62 -2.07 -19.13
CA TYR A 228 2.60 -1.55 -20.06
C TYR A 228 3.72 -2.53 -20.35
N LYS A 229 3.83 -3.66 -19.65
CA LYS A 229 4.99 -4.56 -19.69
C LYS A 229 6.29 -3.80 -19.46
N ARG A 230 6.28 -2.82 -18.58
CA ARG A 230 7.45 -1.98 -18.26
C ARG A 230 8.39 -2.63 -17.25
N GLY A 231 7.87 -3.50 -16.42
CA GLY A 231 8.58 -4.20 -15.36
C GLY A 231 7.79 -5.40 -14.87
N ILE A 232 8.28 -6.02 -13.81
CA ILE A 232 7.72 -7.22 -13.18
C ILE A 232 7.14 -6.84 -11.82
N VAL A 233 5.97 -7.34 -11.51
CA VAL A 233 5.33 -7.21 -10.18
C VAL A 233 5.54 -8.51 -9.41
N VAL A 234 6.12 -8.40 -8.22
CA VAL A 234 6.47 -9.54 -7.36
C VAL A 234 5.86 -9.35 -5.97
N GLY A 235 5.42 -10.43 -5.36
CA GLY A 235 4.92 -10.39 -3.99
C GLY A 235 3.60 -11.10 -3.80
N GLN A 236 2.69 -10.49 -3.05
CA GLN A 236 1.38 -11.07 -2.75
C GLN A 236 0.30 -10.30 -3.50
N ARG A 237 -0.82 -10.96 -3.77
CA ARG A 237 -2.01 -10.31 -4.32
C ARG A 237 -2.39 -9.10 -3.46
N THR A 238 -2.59 -7.94 -4.08
CA THR A 238 -2.85 -6.66 -3.40
C THR A 238 -4.25 -6.57 -2.76
N PHE A 239 -4.54 -5.47 -2.10
CA PHE A 239 -5.75 -5.27 -1.28
C PHE A 239 -7.07 -5.38 -2.05
N GLY A 240 -7.14 -4.82 -3.26
CA GLY A 240 -8.34 -4.83 -4.10
C GLY A 240 -9.24 -3.60 -3.99
N LYS A 241 -8.72 -2.44 -3.58
CA LYS A 241 -9.49 -1.19 -3.53
C LYS A 241 -9.50 -0.53 -4.90
N GLY A 242 -10.65 -0.58 -5.57
CA GLY A 242 -10.86 -0.01 -6.91
C GLY A 242 -11.77 1.23 -6.93
N THR A 243 -11.94 1.91 -5.79
CA THR A 243 -12.81 3.08 -5.65
C THR A 243 -12.01 4.36 -5.45
N VAL A 244 -12.54 5.48 -5.97
CA VAL A 244 -12.07 6.84 -5.69
C VAL A 244 -13.03 7.48 -4.71
N GLN A 245 -12.49 8.07 -3.66
CA GLN A 245 -13.25 8.70 -2.59
C GLN A 245 -12.85 10.17 -2.48
N SER A 246 -13.83 11.05 -2.28
CA SER A 246 -13.66 12.45 -1.90
C SER A 246 -14.01 12.67 -0.44
N LEU A 247 -13.45 13.73 0.11
CA LEU A 247 -13.81 14.27 1.42
C LEU A 247 -14.62 15.53 1.19
N GLU A 248 -15.88 15.52 1.65
CA GLU A 248 -16.76 16.68 1.59
C GLU A 248 -16.93 17.27 2.99
N ASN A 249 -16.74 18.59 3.09
CA ASN A 249 -16.96 19.30 4.35
C ASN A 249 -18.46 19.47 4.62
N LEU A 250 -18.88 19.16 5.81
CA LEU A 250 -20.22 19.43 6.33
C LEU A 250 -20.17 20.63 7.28
N SER A 251 -21.35 21.11 7.73
CA SER A 251 -21.44 22.13 8.78
C SER A 251 -20.71 21.69 10.05
N GLU A 252 -20.76 20.41 10.35
CA GLU A 252 -20.00 19.79 11.43
C GLU A 252 -19.32 18.53 10.90
N GLY A 253 -17.97 18.50 10.89
CA GLY A 253 -17.18 17.38 10.46
C GLY A 253 -17.04 17.24 8.93
N GLN A 254 -16.71 16.03 8.51
CA GLN A 254 -16.46 15.68 7.10
C GLN A 254 -17.09 14.33 6.77
N ILE A 255 -17.57 14.17 5.56
CA ILE A 255 -18.03 12.89 5.03
C ILE A 255 -17.10 12.41 3.92
N LYS A 256 -16.77 11.13 3.93
CA LYS A 256 -15.98 10.48 2.88
C LYS A 256 -16.93 9.69 1.96
N ILE A 257 -17.04 10.14 0.72
CA ILE A 257 -17.97 9.60 -0.25
C ILE A 257 -17.22 8.88 -1.37
N THR A 258 -17.71 7.70 -1.77
CA THR A 258 -17.25 7.02 -2.98
C THR A 258 -17.92 7.64 -4.20
N GLU A 259 -17.14 8.29 -5.07
CA GLU A 259 -17.65 9.02 -6.25
C GLU A 259 -17.52 8.22 -7.53
N SER A 260 -16.46 7.42 -7.65
CA SER A 260 -16.15 6.73 -8.90
C SER A 260 -15.36 5.44 -8.65
N LYS A 261 -15.25 4.63 -9.70
CA LYS A 261 -14.39 3.45 -9.76
C LYS A 261 -13.24 3.72 -10.71
N TYR A 262 -12.09 3.19 -10.38
CA TYR A 262 -10.98 3.19 -11.33
C TYR A 262 -10.72 1.80 -11.89
N TYR A 263 -10.14 1.79 -13.07
CA TYR A 263 -9.82 0.60 -13.85
C TYR A 263 -8.41 0.71 -14.37
N ARG A 264 -7.75 -0.41 -14.46
CA ARG A 264 -6.44 -0.53 -15.08
C ARG A 264 -6.50 -0.11 -16.56
N VAL A 265 -5.36 0.13 -17.16
CA VAL A 265 -5.25 0.46 -18.58
C VAL A 265 -5.82 -0.65 -19.47
N ASN A 266 -5.69 -1.90 -19.06
CA ASN A 266 -6.28 -3.06 -19.74
C ASN A 266 -7.80 -3.20 -19.56
N GLY A 267 -8.44 -2.29 -18.83
CA GLY A 267 -9.90 -2.26 -18.61
C GLY A 267 -10.42 -3.11 -17.46
N THR A 268 -9.56 -3.86 -16.75
CA THR A 268 -9.98 -4.62 -15.56
C THR A 268 -10.01 -3.74 -14.32
N SER A 269 -10.95 -3.99 -13.40
CA SER A 269 -10.95 -3.33 -12.09
C SER A 269 -10.02 -4.04 -11.12
N THR A 270 -9.41 -3.30 -10.20
CA THR A 270 -8.74 -3.88 -9.02
C THR A 270 -9.73 -4.23 -7.90
N GLN A 271 -10.97 -3.73 -8.00
CA GLN A 271 -12.01 -3.93 -6.97
C GLN A 271 -12.16 -5.40 -6.58
N ASN A 272 -12.07 -5.72 -5.30
CA ASN A 272 -12.13 -7.06 -4.71
C ASN A 272 -11.01 -8.03 -5.13
N ARG A 273 -10.41 -7.83 -6.30
CA ARG A 273 -9.43 -8.77 -6.85
C ARG A 273 -8.00 -8.34 -6.65
N GLY A 274 -7.73 -7.05 -6.50
CA GLY A 274 -6.39 -6.53 -6.46
C GLY A 274 -5.59 -6.70 -7.76
N VAL A 275 -4.31 -6.43 -7.68
CA VAL A 275 -3.32 -6.78 -8.69
C VAL A 275 -2.75 -8.13 -8.32
N ILE A 276 -2.82 -9.08 -9.24
CA ILE A 276 -2.15 -10.40 -9.10
C ILE A 276 -0.73 -10.21 -9.60
N PRO A 277 0.30 -10.48 -8.76
CA PRO A 277 1.70 -10.35 -9.17
C PRO A 277 2.05 -11.30 -10.33
N ASP A 278 3.07 -10.94 -11.10
CA ASP A 278 3.64 -11.84 -12.12
C ASP A 278 4.38 -13.01 -11.46
N ILE A 279 4.94 -12.78 -10.27
CA ILE A 279 5.55 -13.80 -9.41
C ILE A 279 4.92 -13.70 -8.03
N GLU A 280 4.11 -14.68 -7.68
CA GLU A 280 3.40 -14.72 -6.40
C GLU A 280 4.25 -15.39 -5.32
N LEU A 281 4.53 -14.64 -4.25
CA LEU A 281 5.22 -15.16 -3.07
C LEU A 281 4.22 -15.76 -2.08
N PRO A 282 4.63 -16.79 -1.30
CA PRO A 282 3.76 -17.37 -0.29
C PRO A 282 3.25 -16.30 0.70
N SER A 283 1.97 -16.36 1.01
CA SER A 283 1.31 -15.44 1.95
C SER A 283 0.74 -16.22 3.12
N THR A 284 0.93 -15.70 4.32
CA THR A 284 0.25 -16.18 5.53
C THR A 284 -1.13 -15.54 5.71
N TRP A 285 -1.41 -14.47 4.96
CA TRP A 285 -2.68 -13.74 5.03
C TRP A 285 -3.81 -14.49 4.34
N ASP A 286 -4.96 -14.52 4.98
CA ASP A 286 -6.18 -15.00 4.35
C ASP A 286 -6.79 -13.90 3.48
N ILE A 287 -7.01 -14.21 2.21
CA ILE A 287 -7.59 -13.30 1.23
C ILE A 287 -9.03 -12.91 1.60
N ASP A 288 -9.73 -13.79 2.32
CA ASP A 288 -11.13 -13.58 2.69
C ASP A 288 -11.28 -12.69 3.93
N THR A 289 -10.23 -12.59 4.75
CA THR A 289 -10.25 -11.77 5.98
C THR A 289 -9.55 -10.42 5.83
N VAL A 290 -8.60 -10.30 4.91
CA VAL A 290 -7.86 -9.06 4.65
C VAL A 290 -8.05 -8.63 3.20
N GLY A 291 -8.53 -7.43 2.98
CA GLY A 291 -8.72 -6.81 1.66
C GLY A 291 -10.13 -6.29 1.45
N GLU A 292 -10.36 -5.63 0.32
CA GLU A 292 -11.65 -5.03 -0.03
C GLU A 292 -12.78 -6.07 -0.07
N SER A 293 -12.48 -7.30 -0.48
CA SER A 293 -13.44 -8.41 -0.55
C SER A 293 -13.96 -8.86 0.81
N SER A 294 -13.31 -8.49 1.91
CA SER A 294 -13.78 -8.79 3.27
C SER A 294 -14.92 -7.88 3.73
N TYR A 295 -15.15 -6.76 3.06
CA TYR A 295 -16.25 -5.85 3.40
C TYR A 295 -17.55 -6.28 2.73
N PRO A 296 -18.65 -6.53 3.49
CA PRO A 296 -19.94 -6.96 2.92
C PRO A 296 -20.54 -5.96 1.92
N THR A 297 -20.21 -4.68 2.08
CA THR A 297 -20.70 -3.56 1.25
C THR A 297 -19.78 -3.21 0.09
N ALA A 298 -18.70 -3.97 -0.13
CA ALA A 298 -17.76 -3.70 -1.21
C ALA A 298 -18.44 -3.79 -2.58
N LEU A 299 -18.13 -2.83 -3.45
CA LEU A 299 -18.65 -2.82 -4.82
C LEU A 299 -18.15 -4.05 -5.59
N LYS A 300 -19.01 -4.61 -6.43
CA LYS A 300 -18.66 -5.79 -7.24
C LYS A 300 -17.57 -5.47 -8.27
N TRP A 301 -16.74 -6.46 -8.54
CA TRP A 301 -15.77 -6.42 -9.63
C TRP A 301 -16.47 -6.36 -10.99
N ASP A 302 -15.94 -5.55 -11.88
CA ASP A 302 -16.39 -5.43 -13.26
C ASP A 302 -15.24 -4.99 -14.19
N THR A 303 -15.54 -4.78 -15.48
CA THR A 303 -14.57 -4.36 -16.49
C THR A 303 -15.15 -3.26 -17.36
N ILE A 304 -14.27 -2.51 -18.00
CA ILE A 304 -14.55 -1.55 -19.05
C ILE A 304 -13.71 -1.87 -20.29
N ARG A 305 -13.92 -1.11 -21.38
CA ARG A 305 -13.10 -1.26 -22.58
C ARG A 305 -11.64 -0.94 -22.30
N PRO A 306 -10.70 -1.80 -22.71
CA PRO A 306 -9.26 -1.50 -22.63
C PRO A 306 -8.89 -0.24 -23.39
N TYR A 307 -7.97 0.55 -22.82
CA TYR A 307 -7.38 1.68 -23.53
C TYR A 307 -6.21 1.19 -24.40
N ARG A 308 -6.18 1.63 -25.67
CA ARG A 308 -5.06 1.30 -26.56
C ARG A 308 -3.79 2.05 -26.13
N HIS A 309 -2.71 1.31 -25.87
CA HIS A 309 -1.44 1.86 -25.43
C HIS A 309 -0.28 1.08 -26.03
N LYS A 310 0.88 1.73 -26.14
CA LYS A 310 2.12 1.08 -26.57
C LYS A 310 2.72 0.33 -25.39
N LYS A 311 3.00 -0.94 -25.59
CA LYS A 311 3.68 -1.78 -24.57
C LYS A 311 5.19 -1.71 -24.78
N PHE A 312 5.92 -1.85 -23.68
CA PHE A 312 7.37 -2.06 -23.72
C PHE A 312 7.67 -3.50 -24.17
N ASN A 313 8.87 -3.71 -24.67
CA ASN A 313 9.34 -5.03 -25.06
C ASN A 313 9.96 -5.78 -23.86
N LEU A 314 9.16 -6.04 -22.82
CA LEU A 314 9.58 -7.01 -21.82
C LEU A 314 9.53 -8.40 -22.48
N GLU A 315 10.69 -9.06 -22.57
CA GLU A 315 10.75 -10.39 -23.17
C GLU A 315 9.83 -11.35 -22.38
N PRO A 316 8.87 -12.02 -23.04
CA PRO A 316 7.99 -12.98 -22.37
C PRO A 316 8.77 -14.06 -21.61
N THR A 317 9.91 -14.48 -22.17
CA THR A 317 10.81 -15.48 -21.57
C THR A 317 11.48 -15.02 -20.28
N LEU A 318 11.57 -13.69 -20.03
CA LEU A 318 12.15 -13.18 -18.79
C LEU A 318 11.31 -13.54 -17.57
N VAL A 319 10.00 -13.33 -17.65
CA VAL A 319 9.07 -13.69 -16.55
C VAL A 319 9.14 -15.20 -16.29
N GLU A 320 9.12 -16.03 -17.35
CA GLU A 320 9.26 -17.48 -17.23
C GLU A 320 10.59 -17.89 -16.59
N LYS A 321 11.70 -17.27 -17.01
CA LYS A 321 13.02 -17.56 -16.41
C LYS A 321 13.05 -17.23 -14.92
N VAL A 322 12.54 -16.05 -14.53
CA VAL A 322 12.49 -15.64 -13.13
C VAL A 322 11.56 -16.55 -12.32
N LEU A 323 10.40 -16.94 -12.89
CA LEU A 323 9.49 -17.89 -12.26
C LEU A 323 10.16 -19.26 -12.03
N ASN A 324 10.82 -19.81 -13.02
CA ASN A 324 11.54 -21.08 -12.90
C ASN A 324 12.65 -21.03 -11.84
N GLN A 325 13.39 -19.92 -11.77
CA GLN A 325 14.39 -19.71 -10.72
C GLN A 325 13.75 -19.63 -9.34
N TYR A 326 12.63 -18.91 -9.21
CA TYR A 326 11.88 -18.82 -7.97
C TYR A 326 11.34 -20.19 -7.53
N GLU A 327 10.73 -20.96 -8.43
CA GLU A 327 10.21 -22.30 -8.14
C GLU A 327 11.34 -23.26 -7.71
N SER A 328 12.50 -23.16 -8.34
CA SER A 328 13.69 -23.89 -7.89
C SER A 328 14.07 -23.51 -6.47
N ARG A 329 14.09 -22.21 -6.12
CA ARG A 329 14.41 -21.73 -4.78
C ARG A 329 13.42 -22.18 -3.71
N LEU A 330 12.14 -22.33 -4.04
CA LEU A 330 11.12 -22.85 -3.13
C LEU A 330 11.47 -24.22 -2.55
N THR A 331 12.23 -25.01 -3.29
CA THR A 331 12.59 -26.38 -2.86
C THR A 331 13.70 -26.44 -1.81
N PHE A 332 14.63 -25.47 -1.81
CA PHE A 332 15.81 -25.52 -0.94
C PHE A 332 15.92 -24.31 0.01
N GLU A 333 15.19 -23.20 -0.25
CA GLU A 333 15.28 -22.02 0.62
C GLU A 333 14.40 -22.19 1.87
N PRO A 334 14.99 -22.24 3.11
CA PRO A 334 14.24 -22.63 4.30
C PRO A 334 13.05 -21.73 4.61
N ASN A 335 13.20 -20.41 4.44
CA ASN A 335 12.15 -19.43 4.74
C ASN A 335 10.96 -19.57 3.79
N LEU A 336 11.21 -19.71 2.49
CA LEU A 336 10.15 -19.89 1.49
C LEU A 336 9.41 -21.22 1.70
N ASN A 337 10.17 -22.28 1.97
CA ASN A 337 9.60 -23.61 2.25
C ASN A 337 8.76 -23.59 3.54
N TYR A 338 9.22 -22.87 4.58
CA TYR A 338 8.47 -22.70 5.82
C TYR A 338 7.13 -21.97 5.55
N LEU A 339 7.15 -20.84 4.85
CA LEU A 339 5.93 -20.09 4.52
C LEU A 339 4.93 -20.92 3.71
N GLN A 340 5.38 -21.73 2.76
CA GLN A 340 4.50 -22.63 2.03
C GLN A 340 3.84 -23.69 2.93
N LYS A 341 4.60 -24.25 3.88
CA LYS A 341 4.07 -25.23 4.84
C LYS A 341 3.06 -24.60 5.79
N VAL A 342 3.33 -23.38 6.28
CA VAL A 342 2.40 -22.62 7.11
C VAL A 342 1.11 -22.37 6.35
N ARG A 343 1.18 -21.87 5.11
CA ARG A 343 0.01 -21.64 4.28
C ARG A 343 -0.81 -22.92 4.05
N LYS A 344 -0.15 -23.99 3.68
CA LYS A 344 -0.83 -25.28 3.46
C LYS A 344 -1.54 -25.78 4.72
N ARG A 345 -0.92 -25.61 5.89
CA ARG A 345 -1.54 -25.98 7.18
C ARG A 345 -2.76 -25.11 7.48
N TYR A 346 -2.66 -23.80 7.22
CA TYR A 346 -3.78 -22.89 7.38
C TYR A 346 -4.97 -23.29 6.49
N ASP A 347 -4.75 -23.53 5.21
CA ASP A 347 -5.80 -23.91 4.26
C ASP A 347 -6.47 -25.25 4.65
N LEU A 348 -5.71 -26.20 5.19
CA LEU A 348 -6.25 -27.47 5.70
C LEU A 348 -7.13 -27.28 6.95
N ASN A 349 -6.79 -26.32 7.82
CA ASN A 349 -7.57 -26.06 9.03
C ASN A 349 -8.85 -25.25 8.71
N LYS A 350 -8.81 -24.36 7.74
CA LYS A 350 -9.97 -23.58 7.30
C LYS A 350 -11.07 -24.44 6.67
N ASN A 351 -10.73 -25.58 6.09
CA ASN A 351 -11.65 -26.49 5.42
C ASN A 351 -12.18 -27.61 6.36
N LYS A 352 -11.85 -27.57 7.64
CA LYS A 352 -12.42 -28.42 8.69
C LYS A 352 -13.53 -27.69 9.44
#